data_05fb80b7971dadf8b6a8de363cc57fde
#
_entry.id   05fb80b7971dadf8b6a8de363cc57fde
#
_cell.length_a   1.000
_cell.length_b   1.000
_cell.length_c   1.000
_cell.angle_alpha   90.00
_cell.angle_beta   90.00
_cell.angle_gamma   90.00
#
_symmetry.space_group_name_H-M   'P 1'
#
loop_
_entity.id
_entity.type
_entity.pdbx_description
1 polymer ?
#
loop_
_entity_poly.entity_id
_entity_poly.type
_entity_poly.pdbx_seq_one_letter_code
_entity_poly.pdbx_strand_id
1 'polypeptide(L)'
;AAASRFRDGLRRFARTRPVHGECGGYMALGAGLVDADGTRHQMAGLLGLETSYHKRRMHLGYRLARLGADLPGLPAGSLLRGHEFHYATILSQPDRPLARVEDANGAEVPETGSIRDGEGGGRVSGTFFHLIARGSGDGVQP
;
A
#
# COMPACT_ATOMS: atom_id res chain seq x y z
N ALA A 1 21.47 -1.39 13.75
CA ALA A 1 21.54 0.00 14.28
C ALA A 1 20.96 1.02 13.30
N ALA A 2 21.39 1.04 12.02
CA ALA A 2 20.89 2.01 11.03
C ALA A 2 19.39 1.88 10.77
N ALA A 3 18.88 0.68 10.63
CA ALA A 3 17.46 0.42 10.38
C ALA A 3 16.55 0.83 11.55
N SER A 4 17.00 0.77 12.81
CA SER A 4 16.22 1.25 13.94
C SER A 4 16.08 2.76 13.94
N ARG A 5 17.13 3.50 13.67
CA ARG A 5 17.08 4.97 13.55
C ARG A 5 16.12 5.44 12.46
N PHE A 6 16.15 4.77 11.31
CA PHE A 6 15.22 5.05 10.21
C PHE A 6 13.77 4.82 10.65
N ARG A 7 13.48 3.64 11.23
CA ARG A 7 12.13 3.31 11.70
C ARG A 7 11.61 4.32 12.73
N ASP A 8 12.45 4.69 13.70
CA ASP A 8 12.08 5.66 14.74
C ASP A 8 11.86 7.07 14.17
N GLY A 9 12.68 7.48 13.20
CA GLY A 9 12.49 8.72 12.47
C GLY A 9 11.19 8.75 11.68
N LEU A 10 10.90 7.68 10.96
CA LEU A 10 9.68 7.52 10.18
C LEU A 10 8.43 7.51 11.07
N ARG A 11 8.47 6.82 12.21
CA ARG A 11 7.39 6.82 13.20
C ARG A 11 7.11 8.22 13.77
N ARG A 12 8.16 8.97 14.11
CA ARG A 12 8.00 10.37 14.58
C ARG A 12 7.37 11.24 13.51
N PHE A 13 7.84 11.14 12.27
CA PHE A 13 7.31 11.90 11.14
C PHE A 13 5.83 11.60 10.88
N ALA A 14 5.48 10.32 10.87
CA ALA A 14 4.14 9.83 10.58
C ALA A 14 3.08 10.23 11.64
N ARG A 15 3.50 10.64 12.84
CA ARG A 15 2.54 11.08 13.87
C ARG A 15 1.72 12.29 13.43
N THR A 16 2.31 13.22 12.69
CA THR A 16 1.68 14.50 12.32
C THR A 16 1.67 14.76 10.82
N ARG A 17 2.32 13.91 10.03
CA ARG A 17 2.49 14.12 8.59
C ARG A 17 2.03 12.91 7.80
N PRO A 18 1.51 13.11 6.58
CA PRO A 18 1.13 12.00 5.73
C PRO A 18 2.37 11.24 5.24
N VAL A 19 2.23 9.91 5.20
CA VAL A 19 3.23 8.99 4.63
C VAL A 19 2.51 8.03 3.72
N HIS A 20 3.00 7.90 2.50
CA HIS A 20 2.51 6.92 1.54
C HIS A 20 3.67 6.07 1.04
N GLY A 21 3.49 4.76 1.00
CA GLY A 21 4.47 3.81 0.47
C GLY A 21 3.89 2.96 -0.65
N GLU A 22 4.66 2.78 -1.71
CA GLU A 22 4.29 1.88 -2.81
C GLU A 22 5.24 0.70 -2.88
N CYS A 23 4.73 -0.49 -3.17
CA CYS A 23 5.47 -1.73 -3.33
C CYS A 23 6.42 -2.01 -2.14
N GLY A 24 7.74 -1.91 -2.32
CA GLY A 24 8.72 -2.07 -1.25
C GLY A 24 8.55 -1.06 -0.11
N GLY A 25 8.16 0.17 -0.43
CA GLY A 25 7.81 1.19 0.56
C GLY A 25 6.61 0.79 1.40
N TYR A 26 5.59 0.20 0.80
CA TYR A 26 4.42 -0.32 1.51
C TYR A 26 4.80 -1.44 2.48
N MET A 27 5.64 -2.39 2.06
CA MET A 27 6.16 -3.44 2.94
C MET A 27 6.97 -2.88 4.11
N ALA A 28 7.78 -1.84 3.87
CA ALA A 28 8.57 -1.18 4.91
C ALA A 28 7.71 -0.46 5.97
N LEU A 29 6.52 0.01 5.60
CA LEU A 29 5.54 0.60 6.53
C LEU A 29 4.82 -0.44 7.38
N GLY A 30 4.82 -1.70 6.97
CA GLY A 30 4.13 -2.81 7.61
C GLY A 30 4.68 -3.19 8.98
N ALA A 31 4.08 -4.20 9.59
CA ALA A 31 4.50 -4.77 10.87
C ALA A 31 5.69 -5.71 10.69
N GLY A 32 5.71 -6.51 9.63
CA GLY A 32 6.76 -7.48 9.41
C GLY A 32 6.88 -7.96 7.97
N LEU A 33 8.04 -8.53 7.68
CA LEU A 33 8.36 -9.15 6.41
C LEU A 33 9.12 -10.45 6.67
N VAL A 34 8.65 -11.54 6.09
CA VAL A 34 9.33 -12.83 6.09
C VAL A 34 10.17 -12.93 4.82
N ASP A 35 11.48 -13.13 4.97
CA ASP A 35 12.41 -13.26 3.85
C ASP A 35 12.31 -14.63 3.15
N ALA A 36 13.15 -14.84 2.14
CA ALA A 36 13.17 -16.08 1.38
C ALA A 36 13.53 -17.31 2.21
N ASP A 37 14.32 -17.12 3.28
CA ASP A 37 14.74 -18.17 4.20
C ASP A 37 13.70 -18.46 5.30
N GLY A 38 12.62 -17.68 5.34
CA GLY A 38 11.57 -17.82 6.34
C GLY A 38 11.81 -17.01 7.62
N THR A 39 12.84 -16.17 7.65
CA THR A 39 13.13 -15.31 8.80
C THR A 39 12.25 -14.08 8.77
N ARG A 40 11.58 -13.79 9.89
CA ARG A 40 10.75 -12.58 10.02
C ARG A 40 11.59 -11.39 10.47
N HIS A 41 11.47 -10.31 9.73
CA HIS A 41 12.09 -9.01 10.02
C HIS A 41 11.02 -8.00 10.43
N GLN A 42 11.27 -7.29 11.52
CA GLN A 42 10.41 -6.20 11.98
C GLN A 42 10.54 -5.00 11.03
N MET A 43 9.40 -4.51 10.54
CA MET A 43 9.28 -3.30 9.73
C MET A 43 8.92 -2.08 10.59
N ALA A 44 8.47 -0.98 9.98
CA ALA A 44 8.20 0.25 10.74
C ALA A 44 7.01 0.13 11.70
N GLY A 45 6.07 -0.79 11.45
CA GLY A 45 4.90 -1.00 12.30
C GLY A 45 3.89 0.15 12.26
N LEU A 46 3.90 0.94 11.20
CA LEU A 46 2.94 2.02 10.96
C LEU A 46 1.63 1.51 10.37
N LEU A 47 1.70 0.38 9.67
CA LEU A 47 0.57 -0.42 9.18
C LEU A 47 0.71 -1.83 9.74
N GLY A 48 -0.41 -2.55 9.78
CA GLY A 48 -0.43 -3.94 10.25
C GLY A 48 -0.04 -4.97 9.19
N LEU A 49 0.37 -4.54 8.00
CA LEU A 49 0.74 -5.40 6.88
C LEU A 49 1.86 -6.37 7.25
N GLU A 50 1.62 -7.66 7.01
CA GLU A 50 2.64 -8.70 7.05
C GLU A 50 2.80 -9.32 5.67
N THR A 51 4.03 -9.43 5.20
CA THR A 51 4.35 -9.96 3.86
C THR A 51 5.39 -11.05 3.91
N SER A 52 5.48 -11.85 2.86
CA SER A 52 6.44 -12.95 2.76
C SER A 52 7.02 -13.10 1.35
N TYR A 53 8.33 -13.34 1.30
CA TYR A 53 9.05 -13.81 0.12
C TYR A 53 9.33 -15.32 0.14
N HIS A 54 8.93 -16.01 1.21
CA HIS A 54 9.21 -17.45 1.34
C HIS A 54 8.53 -18.30 0.25
N LYS A 55 7.27 -17.94 -0.08
CA LYS A 55 6.55 -18.50 -1.24
C LYS A 55 6.33 -17.39 -2.24
N ARG A 56 7.28 -17.20 -3.16
CA ARG A 56 7.20 -16.21 -4.21
C ARG A 56 6.05 -16.50 -5.16
N ARG A 57 5.19 -15.51 -5.38
CA ARG A 57 4.18 -15.52 -6.42
C ARG A 57 4.22 -14.16 -7.12
N MET A 58 4.31 -14.19 -8.44
CA MET A 58 4.26 -12.97 -9.22
C MET A 58 2.83 -12.42 -9.23
N HIS A 59 2.71 -11.17 -8.86
CA HIS A 59 1.49 -10.37 -8.99
C HIS A 59 1.78 -9.27 -10.01
N LEU A 60 1.05 -9.30 -11.12
CA LEU A 60 1.29 -8.40 -12.25
C LEU A 60 -0.04 -7.98 -12.84
N GLY A 61 -0.17 -6.69 -13.14
CA GLY A 61 -1.29 -6.20 -13.95
C GLY A 61 -1.58 -4.73 -13.74
N TYR A 62 -2.38 -4.20 -14.65
CA TYR A 62 -2.96 -2.87 -14.49
C TYR A 62 -4.06 -2.89 -13.44
N ARG A 63 -4.17 -1.78 -12.72
CA ARG A 63 -5.15 -1.59 -11.66
C ARG A 63 -5.88 -0.28 -11.84
N LEU A 64 -7.17 -0.30 -11.61
CA LEU A 64 -8.03 0.87 -11.52
C LEU A 64 -8.50 0.96 -10.06
N ALA A 65 -8.04 1.99 -9.36
CA ALA A 65 -8.29 2.16 -7.93
C ALA A 65 -9.19 3.37 -7.69
N ARG A 66 -10.29 3.17 -6.98
CA ARG A 66 -11.14 4.24 -6.47
C ARG A 66 -10.84 4.45 -4.99
N LEU A 67 -10.29 5.61 -4.66
CA LEU A 67 -9.90 5.94 -3.29
C LEU A 67 -11.11 5.95 -2.35
N GLY A 68 -10.99 5.28 -1.21
CA GLY A 68 -11.95 5.29 -0.11
C GLY A 68 -11.70 6.41 0.91
N ALA A 69 -10.55 7.08 0.81
CA ALA A 69 -10.16 8.17 1.70
C ALA A 69 -9.26 9.18 0.98
N ASP A 70 -9.11 10.37 1.58
CA ASP A 70 -8.23 11.40 1.03
C ASP A 70 -6.76 11.02 1.16
N LEU A 71 -6.00 11.25 0.11
CA LEU A 71 -4.54 11.32 0.10
C LEU A 71 -4.11 12.76 -0.23
N PRO A 72 -2.86 13.18 0.07
CA PRO A 72 -2.39 14.51 -0.30
C PRO A 72 -2.61 14.81 -1.79
N GLY A 73 -3.43 15.82 -2.09
CA GLY A 73 -3.78 16.22 -3.46
C GLY A 73 -4.74 15.29 -4.21
N LEU A 74 -5.27 14.25 -3.55
CA LEU A 74 -6.19 13.27 -4.14
C LEU A 74 -7.35 13.03 -3.18
N PRO A 75 -8.53 13.64 -3.40
CA PRO A 75 -9.69 13.44 -2.55
C PRO A 75 -10.26 12.02 -2.65
N ALA A 76 -11.01 11.62 -1.63
CA ALA A 76 -11.79 10.39 -1.64
C ALA A 76 -12.71 10.34 -2.89
N GLY A 77 -12.88 9.16 -3.44
CA GLY A 77 -13.59 8.97 -4.71
C GLY A 77 -12.74 9.18 -5.96
N SER A 78 -11.52 9.73 -5.84
CA SER A 78 -10.59 9.84 -6.96
C SER A 78 -10.34 8.49 -7.62
N LEU A 79 -10.39 8.48 -8.94
CA LEU A 79 -10.07 7.30 -9.74
C LEU A 79 -8.61 7.39 -10.19
N LEU A 80 -7.84 6.36 -9.90
CA LEU A 80 -6.40 6.30 -10.17
C LEU A 80 -6.08 5.06 -10.99
N ARG A 81 -5.19 5.22 -11.94
CA ARG A 81 -4.61 4.10 -12.71
C ARG A 81 -3.26 3.75 -12.12
N GLY A 82 -3.01 2.48 -11.96
CA GLY A 82 -1.76 1.96 -11.42
C GLY A 82 -1.32 0.69 -12.11
N HIS A 83 -0.11 0.27 -11.80
CA HIS A 83 0.48 -0.97 -12.25
C HIS A 83 1.04 -1.72 -11.03
N GLU A 84 0.61 -2.96 -10.88
CA GLU A 84 1.11 -3.85 -9.84
C GLU A 84 2.18 -4.77 -10.41
N PHE A 85 3.32 -4.87 -9.71
CA PHE A 85 4.38 -5.82 -10.03
C PHE A 85 5.18 -6.12 -8.76
N HIS A 86 4.93 -7.29 -8.15
CA HIS A 86 5.69 -7.75 -6.99
C HIS A 86 5.65 -9.28 -6.86
N TYR A 87 6.60 -9.82 -6.09
CA TYR A 87 6.72 -11.25 -5.80
C TYR A 87 6.34 -11.61 -4.36
N ALA A 88 6.19 -10.62 -3.49
CA ALA A 88 5.78 -10.85 -2.11
C ALA A 88 4.31 -11.26 -2.05
N THR A 89 3.98 -12.16 -1.14
CA THR A 89 2.60 -12.50 -0.80
C THR A 89 2.18 -11.76 0.47
N ILE A 90 0.91 -11.37 0.56
CA ILE A 90 0.33 -10.80 1.76
C ILE A 90 -0.05 -11.94 2.70
N LEU A 91 0.47 -11.92 3.93
CA LEU A 91 0.10 -12.84 5.00
C LEU A 91 -1.05 -12.28 5.85
N SER A 92 -1.05 -10.98 6.09
CA SER A 92 -2.07 -10.27 6.86
C SER A 92 -2.14 -8.82 6.45
N GLN A 93 -3.35 -8.27 6.33
CA GLN A 93 -3.65 -6.89 5.96
C GLN A 93 -4.85 -6.39 6.76
N PRO A 94 -4.66 -6.12 8.08
CA PRO A 94 -5.77 -5.85 8.99
C PRO A 94 -6.29 -4.42 8.95
N ASP A 95 -5.56 -3.49 8.34
CA ASP A 95 -5.95 -2.08 8.29
C ASP A 95 -7.10 -1.83 7.32
N ARG A 96 -7.77 -0.69 7.48
CA ARG A 96 -8.82 -0.26 6.57
C ARG A 96 -8.32 -0.21 5.13
N PRO A 97 -9.09 -0.73 4.15
CA PRO A 97 -8.74 -0.62 2.74
C PRO A 97 -8.57 0.84 2.31
N LEU A 98 -7.49 1.12 1.55
CA LEU A 98 -7.29 2.45 0.97
C LEU A 98 -8.22 2.70 -0.22
N ALA A 99 -8.44 1.67 -1.03
CA ALA A 99 -9.19 1.78 -2.28
C ALA A 99 -10.01 0.52 -2.57
N ARG A 100 -11.02 0.67 -3.40
CA ARG A 100 -11.60 -0.43 -4.17
C ARG A 100 -10.84 -0.53 -5.48
N VAL A 101 -10.37 -1.72 -5.82
CA VAL A 101 -9.44 -1.94 -6.93
C VAL A 101 -9.98 -2.99 -7.90
N GLU A 102 -9.90 -2.67 -9.17
CA GLU A 102 -10.30 -3.55 -10.28
C GLU A 102 -9.10 -3.80 -11.20
N ASP A 103 -9.09 -4.94 -11.86
CA ASP A 103 -8.13 -5.26 -12.90
C ASP A 103 -8.53 -4.63 -14.26
N ALA A 104 -7.73 -4.92 -15.30
CA ALA A 104 -8.00 -4.41 -16.66
C ALA A 104 -9.32 -4.90 -17.27
N ASN A 105 -9.90 -5.97 -16.74
CA ASN A 105 -11.19 -6.54 -17.19
C ASN A 105 -12.38 -6.05 -16.36
N GLY A 106 -12.13 -5.18 -15.36
CA GLY A 106 -13.15 -4.69 -14.44
C GLY A 106 -13.50 -5.68 -13.33
N ALA A 107 -12.71 -6.75 -13.15
CA ALA A 107 -12.88 -7.67 -12.03
C ALA A 107 -12.23 -7.12 -10.76
N GLU A 108 -12.95 -7.18 -9.64
CA GLU A 108 -12.44 -6.75 -8.35
C GLU A 108 -11.25 -7.62 -7.93
N VAL A 109 -10.17 -7.00 -7.48
CA VAL A 109 -8.98 -7.68 -6.99
C VAL A 109 -8.85 -7.53 -5.47
N PRO A 110 -8.24 -8.53 -4.77
CA PRO A 110 -8.13 -8.50 -3.32
C PRO A 110 -7.13 -7.45 -2.81
N GLU A 111 -6.20 -6.99 -3.66
CA GLU A 111 -5.23 -5.95 -3.27
C GLU A 111 -5.90 -4.58 -3.26
N THR A 112 -6.15 -4.08 -2.06
CA THR A 112 -6.87 -2.82 -1.82
C THR A 112 -5.97 -1.70 -1.29
N GLY A 113 -4.70 -2.01 -0.98
CA GLY A 113 -3.88 -1.14 -0.15
C GLY A 113 -4.41 -1.02 1.27
N SER A 114 -3.71 -0.25 2.08
CA SER A 114 -4.08 0.01 3.47
C SER A 114 -4.01 1.48 3.80
N ILE A 115 -4.81 1.91 4.77
CA ILE A 115 -4.76 3.26 5.33
C ILE A 115 -5.03 3.21 6.83
N ARG A 116 -4.26 3.99 7.58
CA ARG A 116 -4.40 4.17 9.03
C ARG A 116 -4.22 5.63 9.39
N ASP A 117 -5.13 6.16 10.17
CA ASP A 117 -5.01 7.50 10.75
C ASP A 117 -4.20 7.42 12.06
N GLY A 118 -3.21 8.31 12.20
CA GLY A 118 -2.39 8.42 13.40
C GLY A 118 -3.03 9.32 14.46
N GLU A 119 -2.69 9.09 15.72
CA GLU A 119 -3.21 9.84 16.87
C GLU A 119 -2.90 11.35 16.80
N GLY A 120 -1.81 11.74 16.15
CA GLY A 120 -1.40 13.14 15.95
C GLY A 120 -1.90 13.79 14.65
N GLY A 121 -2.85 13.17 13.95
CA GLY A 121 -3.41 13.68 12.69
C GLY A 121 -2.60 13.32 11.44
N GLY A 122 -1.51 12.59 11.58
CA GLY A 122 -0.80 12.00 10.45
C GLY A 122 -1.61 10.84 9.86
N ARG A 123 -1.44 10.59 8.57
CA ARG A 123 -2.11 9.50 7.85
C ARG A 123 -1.07 8.64 7.15
N VAL A 124 -1.10 7.34 7.41
CA VAL A 124 -0.21 6.37 6.76
C VAL A 124 -1.02 5.54 5.79
N SER A 125 -0.53 5.40 4.58
CA SER A 125 -1.15 4.60 3.53
C SER A 125 -0.12 3.86 2.70
N GLY A 126 -0.55 2.82 2.01
CA GLY A 126 0.33 2.11 1.08
C GLY A 126 -0.43 1.18 0.16
N THR A 127 0.20 0.86 -0.97
CA THR A 127 -0.32 -0.03 -2.00
C THR A 127 0.80 -0.88 -2.59
N PHE A 128 0.47 -2.05 -3.12
CA PHE A 128 1.40 -2.81 -3.96
C PHE A 128 1.43 -2.30 -5.41
N PHE A 129 0.38 -1.66 -5.86
CA PHE A 129 0.38 -1.04 -7.18
C PHE A 129 0.99 0.36 -7.12
N HIS A 130 1.72 0.71 -8.18
CA HIS A 130 2.29 2.04 -8.39
C HIS A 130 1.26 2.93 -9.06
N LEU A 131 1.01 4.10 -8.48
CA LEU A 131 0.10 5.08 -9.05
C LEU A 131 0.77 5.79 -10.23
N ILE A 132 0.18 5.69 -11.42
CA ILE A 132 0.76 6.21 -12.67
C ILE A 132 0.05 7.49 -13.11
N ALA A 133 -1.28 7.51 -13.04
CA ALA A 133 -2.09 8.61 -13.55
C ALA A 133 -3.45 8.69 -12.86
N ARG A 134 -4.08 9.87 -12.95
CA ARG A 134 -5.51 9.99 -12.67
C ARG A 134 -6.31 9.28 -13.75
N GLY A 135 -7.29 8.49 -13.33
CA GLY A 135 -8.29 7.94 -14.23
C GLY A 135 -9.27 9.04 -14.65
N SER A 136 -9.60 9.14 -15.91
CA SER A 136 -10.77 9.91 -16.35
C SER A 136 -12.03 9.17 -15.90
N GLY A 137 -12.93 9.88 -15.21
CA GLY A 137 -14.22 9.31 -14.77
C GLY A 137 -15.22 9.09 -15.92
N ASP A 138 -14.86 9.46 -17.13
CA ASP A 138 -15.69 9.28 -18.31
C ASP A 138 -15.31 7.93 -18.94
N GLY A 139 -16.31 7.04 -18.94
CA GLY A 139 -16.18 5.76 -19.63
C GLY A 139 -15.66 5.97 -21.04
N VAL A 140 -14.70 5.15 -21.41
CA VAL A 140 -14.30 5.01 -22.80
C VAL A 140 -15.57 4.70 -23.58
N GLN A 141 -16.13 5.70 -24.28
CA GLN A 141 -16.99 5.41 -25.41
C GLN A 141 -16.12 4.95 -26.56
N PRO A 142 -16.59 3.98 -27.34
CA PRO A 142 -15.83 3.28 -28.37
C PRO A 142 -15.39 4.16 -29.51
#